data_82c7f546ed6c821e0749853a50391a28
#
_entry.id   82c7f546ed6c821e0749853a50391a28
#
_cell.length_a   1.000
_cell.length_b   1.000
_cell.length_c   1.000
_cell.angle_alpha   90.00
_cell.angle_beta   90.00
_cell.angle_gamma   90.00
#
_symmetry.space_group_name_H-M   'P 1'
#
loop_
_entity.id
_entity.type
_entity.pdbx_description
1 polymer ?
#
loop_
_entity_poly.entity_id
_entity_poly.type
_entity_poly.pdbx_seq_one_letter_code
_entity_poly.pdbx_strand_id
1 'polypeptide(L)'
;MTRRRSTRRRGRRSGGDGVFPLIVGLVVAVPLANAAVGFVRTSWPWLLAATLAAAAVVIGVALLAARRARRQRDHFLRANARLEAIDEMTGERFEHLVAELLRRDGFRKVSVIGKAGDGGVDVVATAPDGGRFAVQCKRWSNNLGSPHVRNFLGALAHAYAGHTGVLVTSSGFTPPALREGRAAGLSMIDRGGLAEWALGTPLPALLARPRSAVKAGTGGHGQ
;
A
#
# COMPACT_ATOMS: atom_id res chain seq x y z
N MET A 1 -58.29 41.77 80.36
CA MET A 1 -58.57 42.42 79.06
C MET A 1 -57.52 43.44 78.78
N THR A 2 -56.52 43.14 77.95
CA THR A 2 -55.71 44.22 77.30
C THR A 2 -54.88 43.59 76.14
N ARG A 3 -55.21 44.00 74.98
CA ARG A 3 -54.71 43.60 73.67
C ARG A 3 -53.35 44.23 73.38
N ARG A 4 -52.20 43.49 73.29
CA ARG A 4 -50.95 43.98 72.87
C ARG A 4 -50.77 43.87 71.34
N ARG A 5 -50.71 45.01 70.64
CA ARG A 5 -50.43 45.14 69.23
C ARG A 5 -48.93 44.90 69.02
N SER A 6 -48.54 43.95 68.21
CA SER A 6 -47.16 43.76 67.77
C SER A 6 -46.94 44.57 66.48
N THR A 7 -46.03 45.53 66.55
CA THR A 7 -45.56 46.29 65.39
C THR A 7 -44.53 45.52 64.59
N ARG A 8 -44.91 45.14 63.37
CA ARG A 8 -44.05 44.48 62.38
C ARG A 8 -43.09 45.55 61.83
N ARG A 9 -41.79 45.43 62.18
CA ARG A 9 -40.68 46.23 61.58
C ARG A 9 -40.41 45.69 60.20
N ARG A 10 -40.70 46.52 59.17
CA ARG A 10 -40.39 46.26 57.75
C ARG A 10 -38.93 46.54 57.55
N GLY A 11 -38.09 45.56 57.43
CA GLY A 11 -36.69 45.67 57.09
C GLY A 11 -36.54 46.23 55.67
N ARG A 12 -35.94 47.37 55.59
CA ARG A 12 -35.55 48.07 54.33
C ARG A 12 -34.39 47.29 53.75
N ARG A 13 -34.65 46.48 52.72
CA ARG A 13 -33.58 45.85 51.92
C ARG A 13 -32.85 46.94 51.16
N SER A 14 -31.59 47.15 51.50
CA SER A 14 -30.64 48.00 50.82
C SER A 14 -30.35 47.40 49.42
N GLY A 15 -30.77 48.15 48.39
CA GLY A 15 -30.62 47.70 47.00
C GLY A 15 -29.23 48.08 46.39
N GLY A 16 -28.16 47.95 47.19
CA GLY A 16 -26.83 48.34 46.76
C GLY A 16 -25.83 47.22 46.50
N ASP A 17 -26.18 45.97 46.94
CA ASP A 17 -25.16 44.89 47.00
C ASP A 17 -24.94 44.11 45.72
N GLY A 18 -25.76 44.32 44.67
CA GLY A 18 -25.70 43.54 43.43
C GLY A 18 -24.80 44.13 42.33
N VAL A 19 -24.54 45.45 42.40
CA VAL A 19 -23.79 46.15 41.31
C VAL A 19 -22.29 46.11 41.55
N PHE A 20 -21.87 46.12 42.81
CA PHE A 20 -20.45 46.15 43.18
C PHE A 20 -19.68 44.89 42.73
N PRO A 21 -20.14 43.64 42.93
CA PRO A 21 -19.47 42.46 42.44
C PRO A 21 -19.46 42.38 40.92
N LEU A 22 -20.47 42.94 40.23
CA LEU A 22 -20.48 43.00 38.75
C LEU A 22 -19.44 43.99 38.23
N ILE A 23 -19.26 45.13 38.86
CA ILE A 23 -18.24 46.10 38.46
C ILE A 23 -16.83 45.55 38.73
N VAL A 24 -16.61 44.92 39.88
CA VAL A 24 -15.33 44.29 40.19
C VAL A 24 -15.02 43.15 39.21
N GLY A 25 -16.01 42.32 38.89
CA GLY A 25 -15.90 41.27 37.88
C GLY A 25 -15.53 41.81 36.50
N LEU A 26 -16.15 42.91 36.06
CA LEU A 26 -15.86 43.54 34.76
C LEU A 26 -14.46 44.18 34.74
N VAL A 27 -14.05 44.85 35.83
CA VAL A 27 -12.74 45.46 35.96
C VAL A 27 -11.59 44.47 35.93
N VAL A 28 -11.83 43.21 36.32
CA VAL A 28 -10.83 42.14 36.27
C VAL A 28 -10.92 41.38 34.93
N ALA A 29 -12.11 41.09 34.44
CA ALA A 29 -12.32 40.30 33.23
C ALA A 29 -11.85 41.00 31.95
N VAL A 30 -12.06 42.32 31.84
CA VAL A 30 -11.66 43.11 30.64
C VAL A 30 -10.15 43.13 30.44
N PRO A 31 -9.29 43.44 31.43
CA PRO A 31 -7.85 43.42 31.26
C PRO A 31 -7.31 41.96 31.01
N LEU A 32 -7.90 40.97 31.66
CA LEU A 32 -7.55 39.56 31.39
C LEU A 32 -7.90 39.14 29.96
N ALA A 33 -9.06 39.53 29.47
CA ALA A 33 -9.46 39.26 28.07
C ALA A 33 -8.54 39.99 27.08
N ASN A 34 -8.21 41.26 27.35
CA ASN A 34 -7.29 42.05 26.53
C ASN A 34 -5.86 41.49 26.58
N ALA A 35 -5.39 41.02 27.72
CA ALA A 35 -4.10 40.33 27.85
C ALA A 35 -4.07 39.02 27.07
N ALA A 36 -5.14 38.22 27.13
CA ALA A 36 -5.28 36.96 26.36
C ALA A 36 -5.30 37.23 24.85
N VAL A 37 -6.07 38.23 24.39
CA VAL A 37 -6.10 38.67 22.99
C VAL A 37 -4.74 39.20 22.54
N GLY A 38 -4.05 39.99 23.37
CA GLY A 38 -2.70 40.47 23.10
C GLY A 38 -1.69 39.34 22.99
N PHE A 39 -1.75 38.37 23.90
CA PHE A 39 -0.91 37.18 23.87
C PHE A 39 -1.14 36.35 22.60
N VAL A 40 -2.39 36.08 22.23
CA VAL A 40 -2.73 35.37 21.00
C VAL A 40 -2.23 36.15 19.78
N ARG A 41 -2.46 37.46 19.70
CA ARG A 41 -1.98 38.27 18.58
C ARG A 41 -0.46 38.32 18.44
N THR A 42 0.28 38.24 19.53
CA THR A 42 1.75 38.27 19.51
C THR A 42 2.34 36.90 19.27
N SER A 43 1.65 35.81 19.72
CA SER A 43 2.16 34.46 19.69
C SER A 43 1.74 33.68 18.45
N TRP A 44 0.65 34.06 17.76
CA TRP A 44 0.13 33.33 16.62
C TRP A 44 1.14 33.14 15.44
N PRO A 45 2.00 34.17 15.12
CA PRO A 45 2.97 33.97 14.04
C PRO A 45 4.00 32.89 14.39
N TRP A 46 4.41 32.79 15.65
CA TRP A 46 5.35 31.77 16.14
C TRP A 46 4.72 30.39 16.16
N LEU A 47 3.44 30.27 16.50
CA LEU A 47 2.69 29.02 16.43
C LEU A 47 2.53 28.55 14.98
N LEU A 48 2.24 29.47 14.06
CA LEU A 48 2.23 29.17 12.63
C LEU A 48 3.60 28.73 12.13
N ALA A 49 4.66 29.43 12.47
CA ALA A 49 6.01 29.06 12.10
C ALA A 49 6.40 27.68 12.66
N ALA A 50 6.06 27.38 13.90
CA ALA A 50 6.31 26.09 14.54
C ALA A 50 5.54 24.94 13.85
N THR A 51 4.26 25.16 13.52
CA THR A 51 3.44 24.15 12.81
C THR A 51 3.94 23.90 11.39
N LEU A 52 4.33 24.95 10.66
CA LEU A 52 4.94 24.81 9.33
C LEU A 52 6.29 24.11 9.39
N ALA A 53 7.13 24.43 10.37
CA ALA A 53 8.40 23.74 10.58
C ALA A 53 8.19 22.25 10.91
N ALA A 54 7.24 21.92 11.80
CA ALA A 54 6.88 20.55 12.12
C ALA A 54 6.36 19.80 10.88
N ALA A 55 5.49 20.42 10.10
CA ALA A 55 4.98 19.83 8.85
C ALA A 55 6.12 19.58 7.84
N ALA A 56 7.05 20.54 7.69
CA ALA A 56 8.21 20.40 6.82
C ALA A 56 9.12 19.22 7.25
N VAL A 57 9.34 19.06 8.56
CA VAL A 57 10.10 17.91 9.11
C VAL A 57 9.39 16.61 8.81
N VAL A 58 8.08 16.50 9.06
CA VAL A 58 7.29 15.28 8.78
C VAL A 58 7.35 14.93 7.29
N ILE A 59 7.14 15.91 6.40
CA ILE A 59 7.23 15.71 4.95
C ILE A 59 8.65 15.29 4.57
N GLY A 60 9.68 15.94 5.10
CA GLY A 60 11.08 15.59 4.87
C GLY A 60 11.41 14.15 5.27
N VAL A 61 10.97 13.74 6.46
CA VAL A 61 11.14 12.35 6.94
C VAL A 61 10.40 11.37 6.05
N ALA A 62 9.15 11.67 5.65
CA ALA A 62 8.38 10.83 4.75
C ALA A 62 9.04 10.68 3.36
N LEU A 63 9.56 11.77 2.80
CA LEU A 63 10.28 11.74 1.52
C LEU A 63 11.61 10.97 1.62
N LEU A 64 12.35 11.11 2.72
CA LEU A 64 13.57 10.35 2.95
C LEU A 64 13.27 8.86 3.12
N ALA A 65 12.24 8.50 3.86
CA ALA A 65 11.79 7.12 4.01
C ALA A 65 11.38 6.52 2.66
N ALA A 66 10.61 7.25 1.85
CA ALA A 66 10.22 6.82 0.51
C ALA A 66 11.44 6.64 -0.42
N ARG A 67 12.41 7.57 -0.39
CA ARG A 67 13.66 7.43 -1.17
C ARG A 67 14.49 6.23 -0.73
N ARG A 68 14.61 5.98 0.59
CA ARG A 68 15.32 4.81 1.12
C ARG A 68 14.63 3.51 0.69
N ALA A 69 13.31 3.43 0.80
CA ALA A 69 12.54 2.29 0.36
C ALA A 69 12.72 2.01 -1.14
N ARG A 70 12.70 3.06 -2.00
CA ARG A 70 12.98 2.91 -3.44
C ARG A 70 14.39 2.40 -3.70
N ARG A 71 15.43 2.96 -3.05
CA ARG A 71 16.82 2.51 -3.21
C ARG A 71 17.02 1.07 -2.77
N GLN A 72 16.41 0.65 -1.65
CA GLN A 72 16.47 -0.74 -1.19
C GLN A 72 15.80 -1.68 -2.19
N ARG A 73 14.65 -1.26 -2.76
CA ARG A 73 13.93 -2.01 -3.79
C ARG A 73 14.77 -2.16 -5.06
N ASP A 74 15.37 -1.07 -5.55
CA ASP A 74 16.24 -1.10 -6.73
C ASP A 74 17.47 -1.97 -6.50
N HIS A 75 18.07 -1.90 -5.31
CA HIS A 75 19.20 -2.76 -4.94
C HIS A 75 18.78 -4.25 -4.92
N PHE A 76 17.63 -4.55 -4.31
CA PHE A 76 17.08 -5.91 -4.29
C PHE A 76 16.83 -6.45 -5.71
N LEU A 77 16.21 -5.65 -6.58
CA LEU A 77 15.94 -6.04 -7.97
C LEU A 77 17.23 -6.26 -8.75
N ARG A 78 18.23 -5.37 -8.64
CA ARG A 78 19.53 -5.54 -9.32
C ARG A 78 20.30 -6.75 -8.81
N ALA A 79 20.30 -6.98 -7.51
CA ALA A 79 20.95 -8.14 -6.91
C ALA A 79 20.31 -9.48 -7.35
N ASN A 80 19.00 -9.46 -7.65
CA ASN A 80 18.26 -10.65 -8.08
C ASN A 80 17.99 -10.70 -9.60
N ALA A 81 18.52 -9.75 -10.37
CA ALA A 81 18.36 -9.73 -11.82
C ALA A 81 19.13 -10.82 -12.56
N ARG A 82 20.11 -11.45 -11.90
CA ARG A 82 20.83 -12.59 -12.46
C ARG A 82 19.98 -13.84 -12.29
N LEU A 83 19.79 -14.57 -13.39
CA LEU A 83 18.98 -15.80 -13.40
C LEU A 83 19.54 -16.87 -12.44
N GLU A 84 20.88 -16.92 -12.27
CA GLU A 84 21.53 -17.81 -11.32
C GLU A 84 21.09 -17.53 -9.88
N ALA A 85 20.98 -16.26 -9.50
CA ALA A 85 20.49 -15.87 -8.17
C ALA A 85 19.02 -16.27 -7.97
N ILE A 86 18.20 -16.24 -9.03
CA ILE A 86 16.81 -16.71 -8.98
C ILE A 86 16.74 -18.22 -8.76
N ASP A 87 17.63 -18.98 -9.35
CA ASP A 87 17.68 -20.44 -9.20
C ASP A 87 18.05 -20.90 -7.77
N GLU A 88 18.79 -20.06 -7.05
CA GLU A 88 19.18 -20.30 -5.66
C GLU A 88 18.13 -19.85 -4.63
N MET A 89 17.11 -19.11 -5.05
CA MET A 89 16.07 -18.61 -4.15
C MET A 89 15.16 -19.73 -3.64
N THR A 90 14.61 -19.54 -2.44
CA THR A 90 13.45 -20.33 -2.00
C THR A 90 12.21 -19.91 -2.78
N GLY A 91 11.16 -20.74 -2.79
CA GLY A 91 9.88 -20.40 -3.40
C GLY A 91 9.31 -19.08 -2.86
N GLU A 92 9.32 -18.90 -1.54
CA GLU A 92 8.86 -17.68 -0.86
C GLU A 92 9.64 -16.42 -1.31
N ARG A 93 10.97 -16.52 -1.40
CA ARG A 93 11.78 -15.39 -1.92
C ARG A 93 11.46 -15.06 -3.37
N PHE A 94 11.13 -16.08 -4.17
CA PHE A 94 10.71 -15.89 -5.55
C PHE A 94 9.36 -15.17 -5.65
N GLU A 95 8.40 -15.50 -4.81
CA GLU A 95 7.11 -14.80 -4.69
C GLU A 95 7.31 -13.33 -4.29
N HIS A 96 8.18 -13.07 -3.32
CA HIS A 96 8.54 -11.70 -2.92
C HIS A 96 9.23 -10.92 -4.05
N LEU A 97 10.11 -11.55 -4.82
CA LEU A 97 10.73 -10.94 -6.00
C LEU A 97 9.67 -10.51 -7.01
N VAL A 98 8.73 -11.40 -7.35
CA VAL A 98 7.63 -11.10 -8.27
C VAL A 98 6.76 -9.96 -7.75
N ALA A 99 6.46 -9.95 -6.46
CA ALA A 99 5.71 -8.86 -5.84
C ALA A 99 6.45 -7.51 -5.94
N GLU A 100 7.78 -7.49 -5.76
CA GLU A 100 8.58 -6.26 -5.94
C GLU A 100 8.65 -5.79 -7.40
N LEU A 101 8.72 -6.71 -8.36
CA LEU A 101 8.65 -6.39 -9.78
C LEU A 101 7.30 -5.73 -10.13
N LEU A 102 6.19 -6.27 -9.63
CA LEU A 102 4.87 -5.65 -9.78
C LEU A 102 4.81 -4.25 -9.18
N ARG A 103 5.34 -4.05 -7.97
CA ARG A 103 5.38 -2.72 -7.32
C ARG A 103 6.22 -1.73 -8.12
N ARG A 104 7.36 -2.15 -8.62
CA ARG A 104 8.22 -1.33 -9.51
C ARG A 104 7.46 -0.88 -10.75
N ASP A 105 6.65 -1.76 -11.34
CA ASP A 105 5.88 -1.50 -12.55
C ASP A 105 4.61 -0.67 -12.29
N GLY A 106 4.40 -0.19 -11.04
CA GLY A 106 3.30 0.71 -10.68
C GLY A 106 2.01 0.02 -10.24
N PHE A 107 2.02 -1.32 -10.09
CA PHE A 107 0.88 -2.02 -9.50
C PHE A 107 0.68 -1.62 -8.04
N ARG A 108 -0.59 -1.56 -7.62
CA ARG A 108 -1.02 -1.19 -6.26
C ARG A 108 -1.59 -2.40 -5.54
N LYS A 109 -1.76 -2.29 -4.22
CA LYS A 109 -2.32 -3.36 -3.36
C LYS A 109 -1.64 -4.71 -3.61
N VAL A 110 -0.32 -4.69 -3.87
CA VAL A 110 0.45 -5.91 -4.12
C VAL A 110 0.63 -6.65 -2.79
N SER A 111 0.08 -7.84 -2.70
CA SER A 111 0.12 -8.71 -1.51
C SER A 111 0.59 -10.10 -1.88
N VAL A 112 1.59 -10.60 -1.15
CA VAL A 112 1.97 -12.01 -1.17
C VAL A 112 1.01 -12.74 -0.23
N ILE A 113 0.30 -13.74 -0.74
CA ILE A 113 -0.76 -14.45 -0.02
C ILE A 113 -0.51 -15.96 0.08
N GLY A 114 0.59 -16.44 -0.51
CA GLY A 114 0.95 -17.86 -0.59
C GLY A 114 0.80 -18.57 0.75
N LYS A 115 -0.34 -19.23 0.94
CA LYS A 115 -0.63 -20.14 2.05
C LYS A 115 -1.22 -21.43 1.51
N ALA A 116 -1.05 -22.52 2.26
CA ALA A 116 -1.70 -23.77 1.93
C ALA A 116 -3.22 -23.59 1.87
N GLY A 117 -3.83 -23.83 0.70
CA GLY A 117 -5.27 -23.73 0.48
C GLY A 117 -5.72 -22.64 -0.51
N ASP A 118 -4.84 -21.77 -1.00
CA ASP A 118 -5.19 -20.62 -1.85
C ASP A 118 -5.33 -20.97 -3.35
N GLY A 119 -5.53 -22.24 -3.69
CA GLY A 119 -5.66 -22.66 -5.09
C GLY A 119 -4.38 -22.43 -5.93
N GLY A 120 -3.26 -22.10 -5.28
CA GLY A 120 -1.96 -21.87 -5.92
C GLY A 120 -1.74 -20.44 -6.42
N VAL A 121 -2.55 -19.46 -6.01
CA VAL A 121 -2.24 -18.02 -6.21
C VAL A 121 -1.29 -17.56 -5.11
N ASP A 122 -0.17 -16.99 -5.50
CA ASP A 122 0.89 -16.57 -4.58
C ASP A 122 0.91 -15.06 -4.37
N VAL A 123 0.55 -14.27 -5.41
CA VAL A 123 0.53 -12.79 -5.35
C VAL A 123 -0.75 -12.25 -5.98
N VAL A 124 -1.37 -11.28 -5.32
CA VAL A 124 -2.46 -10.48 -5.90
C VAL A 124 -2.04 -9.03 -6.04
N ALA A 125 -2.55 -8.34 -7.06
CA ALA A 125 -2.21 -6.95 -7.33
C ALA A 125 -3.32 -6.24 -8.10
N THR A 126 -3.31 -4.90 -8.06
CA THR A 126 -4.16 -4.05 -8.90
C THR A 126 -3.27 -3.23 -9.83
N ALA A 127 -3.48 -3.36 -11.13
CA ALA A 127 -2.77 -2.62 -12.16
C ALA A 127 -3.09 -1.11 -12.10
N PRO A 128 -2.28 -0.25 -12.74
CA PRO A 128 -2.53 1.20 -12.77
C PRO A 128 -3.89 1.58 -13.38
N ASP A 129 -4.40 0.79 -14.33
CA ASP A 129 -5.72 0.95 -14.97
C ASP A 129 -6.89 0.40 -14.13
N GLY A 130 -6.60 -0.17 -12.95
CA GLY A 130 -7.60 -0.76 -12.06
C GLY A 130 -7.85 -2.26 -12.27
N GLY A 131 -7.25 -2.89 -13.26
CA GLY A 131 -7.35 -4.33 -13.52
C GLY A 131 -6.80 -5.15 -12.33
N ARG A 132 -7.51 -6.20 -11.93
CA ARG A 132 -7.07 -7.10 -10.86
C ARG A 132 -6.25 -8.24 -11.43
N PHE A 133 -5.14 -8.55 -10.81
CA PHE A 133 -4.19 -9.58 -11.21
C PHE A 133 -4.04 -10.64 -10.10
N ALA A 134 -4.04 -11.90 -10.50
CA ALA A 134 -3.67 -13.03 -9.68
C ALA A 134 -2.46 -13.71 -10.31
N VAL A 135 -1.39 -13.87 -9.55
CA VAL A 135 -0.12 -14.40 -10.04
C VAL A 135 0.22 -15.67 -9.30
N GLN A 136 0.52 -16.72 -10.05
CA GLN A 136 1.13 -17.93 -9.52
C GLN A 136 2.63 -17.94 -9.85
N CYS A 137 3.46 -18.24 -8.88
CA CYS A 137 4.92 -18.28 -8.96
C CYS A 137 5.41 -19.71 -8.81
N LYS A 138 6.16 -20.21 -9.78
CA LYS A 138 6.74 -21.57 -9.73
C LYS A 138 8.24 -21.51 -9.95
N ARG A 139 9.02 -21.56 -8.85
CA ARG A 139 10.46 -21.72 -8.90
C ARG A 139 10.81 -23.22 -9.07
N TRP A 140 10.94 -23.63 -10.29
CA TRP A 140 11.24 -25.02 -10.65
C TRP A 140 12.41 -25.11 -11.62
N SER A 141 13.15 -26.20 -11.58
CA SER A 141 14.24 -26.51 -12.53
C SER A 141 13.71 -27.12 -13.83
N ASN A 142 12.59 -27.86 -13.78
CA ASN A 142 11.99 -28.50 -14.93
C ASN A 142 10.86 -27.63 -15.51
N ASN A 143 10.56 -27.84 -16.82
CA ASN A 143 9.45 -27.17 -17.48
C ASN A 143 8.10 -27.55 -16.86
N LEU A 144 7.25 -26.54 -16.66
CA LEU A 144 5.91 -26.72 -16.15
C LEU A 144 5.00 -27.36 -17.19
N GLY A 145 4.32 -28.44 -16.77
CA GLY A 145 3.35 -29.16 -17.60
C GLY A 145 1.91 -28.63 -17.44
N SER A 146 1.00 -29.12 -18.28
CA SER A 146 -0.43 -28.81 -18.27
C SER A 146 -1.13 -28.94 -16.92
N PRO A 147 -0.79 -29.90 -16.02
CA PRO A 147 -1.45 -29.94 -14.71
C PRO A 147 -1.34 -28.67 -13.91
N HIS A 148 -0.19 -27.99 -13.95
CA HIS A 148 -0.01 -26.71 -13.25
C HIS A 148 -0.88 -25.60 -13.83
N VAL A 149 -1.03 -25.56 -15.17
CA VAL A 149 -1.91 -24.62 -15.86
C VAL A 149 -3.36 -24.85 -15.44
N ARG A 150 -3.84 -26.09 -15.47
CA ARG A 150 -5.22 -26.44 -15.09
C ARG A 150 -5.54 -26.11 -13.64
N ASN A 151 -4.63 -26.41 -12.72
CA ASN A 151 -4.80 -26.09 -11.31
C ASN A 151 -4.97 -24.58 -11.10
N PHE A 152 -4.12 -23.78 -11.76
CA PHE A 152 -4.21 -22.33 -11.66
C PHE A 152 -5.48 -21.76 -12.33
N LEU A 153 -5.89 -22.31 -13.46
CA LEU A 153 -7.17 -21.96 -14.10
C LEU A 153 -8.37 -22.28 -13.19
N GLY A 154 -8.32 -23.37 -12.44
CA GLY A 154 -9.31 -23.69 -11.42
C GLY A 154 -9.41 -22.64 -10.33
N ALA A 155 -8.29 -22.16 -9.81
CA ALA A 155 -8.27 -21.08 -8.83
C ALA A 155 -8.84 -19.78 -9.39
N LEU A 156 -8.49 -19.43 -10.64
CA LEU A 156 -9.01 -18.22 -11.32
C LEU A 156 -10.53 -18.30 -11.56
N ALA A 157 -11.05 -19.49 -11.85
CA ALA A 157 -12.48 -19.68 -12.08
C ALA A 157 -13.33 -19.52 -10.80
N HIS A 158 -12.77 -19.83 -9.64
CA HIS A 158 -13.48 -19.83 -8.36
C HIS A 158 -13.08 -18.63 -7.46
N ALA A 159 -11.96 -18.75 -6.76
CA ALA A 159 -11.57 -17.78 -5.73
C ALA A 159 -11.13 -16.43 -6.30
N TYR A 160 -10.64 -16.41 -7.55
CA TYR A 160 -10.10 -15.21 -8.20
C TYR A 160 -10.84 -14.85 -9.49
N ALA A 161 -12.14 -15.10 -9.53
CA ALA A 161 -12.98 -14.73 -10.67
C ALA A 161 -12.84 -13.24 -11.00
N GLY A 162 -12.63 -12.94 -12.28
CA GLY A 162 -12.42 -11.58 -12.78
C GLY A 162 -11.01 -11.01 -12.53
N HIS A 163 -10.03 -11.84 -12.11
CA HIS A 163 -8.62 -11.46 -12.12
C HIS A 163 -7.96 -11.90 -13.44
N THR A 164 -7.04 -11.09 -13.93
CA THR A 164 -6.12 -11.51 -14.99
C THR A 164 -5.08 -12.46 -14.41
N GLY A 165 -5.05 -13.69 -14.90
CA GLY A 165 -4.10 -14.72 -14.44
C GLY A 165 -2.74 -14.54 -15.08
N VAL A 166 -1.68 -14.59 -14.27
CA VAL A 166 -0.28 -14.60 -14.71
C VAL A 166 0.44 -15.77 -14.06
N LEU A 167 0.96 -16.68 -14.86
CA LEU A 167 1.79 -17.80 -14.39
C LEU A 167 3.27 -17.49 -14.67
N VAL A 168 4.06 -17.37 -13.62
CA VAL A 168 5.48 -17.01 -13.68
C VAL A 168 6.34 -18.21 -13.25
N THR A 169 7.37 -18.54 -14.03
CA THR A 169 8.30 -19.61 -13.66
C THR A 169 9.76 -19.21 -13.88
N SER A 170 10.66 -19.77 -13.06
CA SER A 170 12.11 -19.68 -13.25
C SER A 170 12.63 -20.66 -14.32
N SER A 171 11.78 -21.53 -14.83
CA SER A 171 12.11 -22.48 -15.91
C SER A 171 11.31 -22.17 -17.19
N GLY A 172 10.87 -23.18 -17.90
CA GLY A 172 10.03 -23.03 -19.08
C GLY A 172 8.66 -23.68 -18.89
N PHE A 173 7.92 -23.73 -20.00
CA PHE A 173 6.66 -24.44 -20.10
C PHE A 173 6.76 -25.51 -21.17
N THR A 174 6.09 -26.65 -20.96
CA THR A 174 5.97 -27.66 -22.03
C THR A 174 5.07 -27.14 -23.16
N PRO A 175 5.25 -27.60 -24.41
CA PRO A 175 4.39 -27.16 -25.50
C PRO A 175 2.88 -27.38 -25.27
N PRO A 176 2.43 -28.50 -24.63
CA PRO A 176 1.03 -28.65 -24.25
C PRO A 176 0.56 -27.57 -23.26
N ALA A 177 1.36 -27.29 -22.21
CA ALA A 177 1.04 -26.26 -21.21
C ALA A 177 0.89 -24.88 -21.86
N LEU A 178 1.79 -24.54 -22.79
CA LEU A 178 1.71 -23.26 -23.53
C LEU A 178 0.43 -23.15 -24.36
N ARG A 179 0.04 -24.22 -25.07
CA ARG A 179 -1.19 -24.23 -25.85
C ARG A 179 -2.43 -24.05 -24.97
N GLU A 180 -2.49 -24.83 -23.87
CA GLU A 180 -3.62 -24.80 -22.93
C GLU A 180 -3.75 -23.43 -22.23
N GLY A 181 -2.65 -22.89 -21.70
CA GLY A 181 -2.67 -21.59 -21.05
C GLY A 181 -3.05 -20.45 -22.00
N ARG A 182 -2.55 -20.49 -23.25
CA ARG A 182 -2.91 -19.49 -24.28
C ARG A 182 -4.37 -19.56 -24.68
N ALA A 183 -4.89 -20.78 -24.86
CA ALA A 183 -6.30 -20.99 -25.20
C ALA A 183 -7.23 -20.45 -24.10
N ALA A 184 -6.81 -20.53 -22.84
CA ALA A 184 -7.54 -20.01 -21.70
C ALA A 184 -7.27 -18.50 -21.41
N GLY A 185 -6.50 -17.81 -22.25
CA GLY A 185 -6.18 -16.40 -22.05
C GLY A 185 -5.16 -16.11 -20.93
N LEU A 186 -4.51 -17.15 -20.38
CA LEU A 186 -3.53 -17.00 -19.31
C LEU A 186 -2.25 -16.35 -19.85
N SER A 187 -1.71 -15.41 -19.07
CA SER A 187 -0.41 -14.82 -19.32
C SER A 187 0.68 -15.70 -18.72
N MET A 188 1.68 -16.06 -19.53
CA MET A 188 2.70 -17.04 -19.13
C MET A 188 4.08 -16.40 -19.29
N ILE A 189 4.81 -16.27 -18.19
CA ILE A 189 6.14 -15.68 -18.11
C ILE A 189 7.13 -16.80 -17.77
N ASP A 190 7.89 -17.19 -18.75
CA ASP A 190 8.98 -18.16 -18.61
C ASP A 190 10.28 -17.49 -18.14
N ARG A 191 11.36 -18.28 -18.05
CA ARG A 191 12.70 -17.82 -17.65
C ARG A 191 13.19 -16.63 -18.48
N GLY A 192 12.95 -16.64 -19.79
CA GLY A 192 13.34 -15.54 -20.68
C GLY A 192 12.55 -14.27 -20.40
N GLY A 193 11.24 -14.37 -20.31
CA GLY A 193 10.35 -13.28 -19.94
C GLY A 193 10.64 -12.74 -18.54
N LEU A 194 10.93 -13.63 -17.58
CA LEU A 194 11.31 -13.24 -16.22
C LEU A 194 12.63 -12.47 -16.19
N ALA A 195 13.64 -12.87 -16.97
CA ALA A 195 14.90 -12.15 -17.10
C ALA A 195 14.69 -10.75 -17.65
N GLU A 196 13.91 -10.60 -18.72
CA GLU A 196 13.58 -9.29 -19.29
C GLU A 196 12.82 -8.42 -18.29
N TRP A 197 11.89 -9.01 -17.54
CA TRP A 197 11.15 -8.31 -16.49
C TRP A 197 12.08 -7.82 -15.39
N ALA A 198 12.95 -8.67 -14.88
CA ALA A 198 13.93 -8.32 -13.86
C ALA A 198 14.92 -7.24 -14.33
N LEU A 199 15.29 -7.25 -15.62
CA LEU A 199 16.17 -6.23 -16.22
C LEU A 199 15.48 -4.88 -16.52
N GLY A 200 14.16 -4.76 -16.29
CA GLY A 200 13.47 -3.47 -16.34
C GLY A 200 12.35 -3.37 -17.36
N THR A 201 12.12 -4.37 -18.21
CA THR A 201 10.93 -4.38 -19.09
C THR A 201 9.68 -4.53 -18.24
N PRO A 202 8.74 -3.56 -18.22
CA PRO A 202 7.58 -3.65 -17.35
C PRO A 202 6.61 -4.75 -17.79
N LEU A 203 5.92 -5.37 -16.83
CA LEU A 203 4.97 -6.46 -17.09
C LEU A 203 3.94 -6.11 -18.19
N PRO A 204 3.28 -4.95 -18.21
CA PRO A 204 2.33 -4.61 -19.28
C PRO A 204 2.95 -4.68 -20.68
N ALA A 205 4.23 -4.28 -20.82
CA ALA A 205 4.92 -4.37 -22.11
C ALA A 205 5.23 -5.82 -22.51
N LEU A 206 5.53 -6.69 -21.54
CA LEU A 206 5.69 -8.13 -21.79
C LEU A 206 4.37 -8.79 -22.23
N LEU A 207 3.27 -8.41 -21.59
CA LEU A 207 1.94 -8.95 -21.89
C LEU A 207 1.38 -8.45 -23.23
N ALA A 208 1.75 -7.25 -23.67
CA ALA A 208 1.33 -6.65 -24.94
C ALA A 208 2.01 -7.28 -26.17
N ARG A 209 3.08 -8.07 -25.98
CA ARG A 209 3.78 -8.71 -27.10
C ARG A 209 2.89 -9.72 -27.80
N PRO A 210 2.90 -9.77 -29.16
CA PRO A 210 2.17 -10.79 -29.89
C PRO A 210 2.64 -12.18 -29.41
N ARG A 211 1.69 -13.01 -29.03
CA ARG A 211 1.87 -14.33 -28.40
C ARG A 211 2.60 -15.38 -29.28
N SER A 212 3.09 -14.97 -30.45
CA SER A 212 3.77 -15.81 -31.45
C SER A 212 5.31 -15.83 -31.37
N ALA A 213 5.94 -15.02 -30.52
CA ALA A 213 7.39 -14.79 -30.59
C ALA A 213 8.27 -15.58 -29.59
N VAL A 214 7.72 -16.54 -28.83
CA VAL A 214 8.56 -17.42 -28.02
C VAL A 214 9.12 -18.50 -28.92
N LYS A 215 10.32 -18.28 -29.46
CA LYS A 215 11.15 -19.31 -30.05
C LYS A 215 11.30 -20.47 -29.06
N ALA A 216 10.86 -21.66 -29.45
CA ALA A 216 11.24 -22.90 -28.78
C ALA A 216 12.76 -22.87 -28.67
N GLY A 217 13.29 -22.78 -27.44
CA GLY A 217 14.69 -22.92 -27.19
C GLY A 217 15.13 -24.26 -27.77
N THR A 218 15.98 -24.23 -28.77
CA THR A 218 16.67 -25.36 -29.35
C THR A 218 17.50 -26.01 -28.24
N GLY A 219 16.91 -27.01 -27.58
CA GLY A 219 17.67 -27.95 -26.79
C GLY A 219 18.60 -28.72 -27.73
N GLY A 220 19.87 -28.29 -27.77
CA GLY A 220 20.94 -29.10 -28.40
C GLY A 220 21.07 -30.40 -27.59
N HIS A 221 20.61 -31.45 -28.14
CA HIS A 221 21.05 -32.80 -27.76
C HIS A 221 22.42 -32.98 -28.43
N GLY A 222 23.48 -32.79 -27.65
CA GLY A 222 24.78 -33.41 -27.93
C GLY A 222 24.71 -34.90 -27.55
N GLN A 223 25.07 -35.72 -28.47
CA GLN A 223 25.24 -37.14 -28.36
C GLN A 223 26.27 -37.51 -27.28
#